data_18bd6093e23f6d260f8949824403c6d8
#
_entry.id   18bd6093e23f6d260f8949824403c6d8
#
_cell.length_a   1.000
_cell.length_b   1.000
_cell.length_c   1.000
_cell.angle_alpha   90.00
_cell.angle_beta   90.00
_cell.angle_gamma   90.00
#
_symmetry.space_group_name_H-M   'P 1'
#
loop_
_entity.id
_entity.type
_entity.pdbx_description
1 polymer ?
#
loop_
_entity_poly.entity_id
_entity_poly.type
_entity_poly.pdbx_seq_one_letter_code
_entity_poly.pdbx_strand_id
1 'polypeptide(L)'
;MLVTLEGLDGSGKTTIWESLQDRYPDTVFTREPTDDSWYGDAVYRSIEDDDADPLAELFLYTADHADHLSRVIEPALERGDLVISDRYSDSRFAYQGATLAAADSHNLDDPLEYVVDIHRPFSIEPDLTIYLDLDPETAATRAGTTNKFERAEYLESVRTNYERLIERDPDRFVRVDATQSPDAVLEAVTDALAAAVAESR
;
A
#
# COMPACT_ATOMS: atom_id res chain seq x y z
N MET A 1 8.39 15.25 0.99
CA MET A 1 6.97 14.90 1.13
C MET A 1 6.75 13.49 0.61
N LEU A 2 6.10 12.63 1.38
CA LEU A 2 5.78 11.25 1.02
C LEU A 2 4.28 11.09 0.78
N VAL A 3 3.89 10.68 -0.43
CA VAL A 3 2.51 10.37 -0.82
C VAL A 3 2.42 8.91 -1.23
N THR A 4 1.38 8.22 -0.78
CA THR A 4 1.17 6.81 -1.08
C THR A 4 -0.16 6.58 -1.79
N LEU A 5 -0.16 5.69 -2.77
CA LEU A 5 -1.37 5.20 -3.44
C LEU A 5 -1.73 3.85 -2.83
N GLU A 6 -2.88 3.76 -2.21
CA GLU A 6 -3.36 2.61 -1.47
C GLU A 6 -4.71 2.10 -1.97
N GLY A 7 -5.07 0.88 -1.61
CA GLY A 7 -6.34 0.26 -1.98
C GLY A 7 -6.18 -1.22 -2.35
N LEU A 8 -7.30 -1.87 -2.66
CA LEU A 8 -7.34 -3.29 -3.00
C LEU A 8 -6.63 -3.60 -4.33
N ASP A 9 -6.20 -4.85 -4.52
CA ASP A 9 -5.75 -5.33 -5.83
C ASP A 9 -6.90 -5.17 -6.84
N GLY A 10 -6.56 -4.70 -8.04
CA GLY A 10 -7.58 -4.34 -9.04
C GLY A 10 -8.18 -2.95 -8.90
N SER A 11 -7.81 -2.14 -7.89
CA SER A 11 -8.32 -0.76 -7.76
C SER A 11 -7.71 0.24 -8.76
N GLY A 12 -6.66 -0.16 -9.50
CA GLY A 12 -6.06 0.68 -10.55
C GLY A 12 -4.86 1.51 -10.10
N LYS A 13 -4.29 1.28 -8.91
CA LYS A 13 -3.13 2.01 -8.38
C LYS A 13 -1.98 2.14 -9.38
N THR A 14 -1.52 1.02 -9.92
CA THR A 14 -0.39 1.00 -10.85
C THR A 14 -0.65 1.82 -12.11
N THR A 15 -1.86 1.75 -12.66
CA THR A 15 -2.25 2.57 -13.84
C THR A 15 -2.20 4.07 -13.52
N ILE A 16 -2.68 4.46 -12.35
CA ILE A 16 -2.63 5.86 -11.88
C ILE A 16 -1.17 6.27 -11.63
N TRP A 17 -0.40 5.44 -10.93
CA TRP A 17 1.01 5.67 -10.63
C TRP A 17 1.84 5.87 -11.91
N GLU A 18 1.67 5.01 -12.92
CA GLU A 18 2.31 5.17 -14.24
C GLU A 18 1.90 6.48 -14.93
N SER A 19 0.61 6.83 -14.87
CA SER A 19 0.10 8.07 -15.48
C SER A 19 0.61 9.33 -14.77
N LEU A 20 0.92 9.26 -13.48
CA LEU A 20 1.50 10.37 -12.73
C LEU A 20 2.97 10.62 -13.10
N GLN A 21 3.73 9.60 -13.51
CA GLN A 21 5.14 9.77 -13.90
C GLN A 21 5.30 10.77 -15.06
N ASP A 22 4.41 10.72 -16.04
CA ASP A 22 4.42 11.65 -17.15
C ASP A 22 4.11 13.10 -16.74
N ARG A 23 3.34 13.28 -15.66
CA ARG A 23 2.91 14.60 -15.16
C ARG A 23 3.89 15.24 -14.18
N TYR A 24 4.65 14.42 -13.46
CA TYR A 24 5.55 14.84 -12.37
C TYR A 24 6.98 14.29 -12.59
N PRO A 25 7.71 14.72 -13.64
CA PRO A 25 9.01 14.13 -14.03
C PRO A 25 10.12 14.35 -12.99
N ASP A 26 9.99 15.33 -12.10
CA ASP A 26 10.97 15.64 -11.06
C ASP A 26 10.65 14.95 -9.71
N THR A 27 9.74 13.97 -9.71
CA THR A 27 9.28 13.24 -8.53
C THR A 27 9.97 11.88 -8.44
N VAL A 28 10.27 11.44 -7.23
CA VAL A 28 10.74 10.07 -6.99
C VAL A 28 9.55 9.13 -6.97
N PHE A 29 9.45 8.27 -7.97
CA PHE A 29 8.43 7.23 -8.05
C PHE A 29 8.99 5.89 -7.58
N THR A 30 8.27 5.23 -6.67
CA THR A 30 8.69 3.96 -6.10
C THR A 30 7.49 3.07 -5.81
N ARG A 31 7.71 1.83 -5.34
CA ARG A 31 6.66 0.87 -5.00
C ARG A 31 7.08 -0.11 -3.92
N GLU A 32 6.09 -0.75 -3.30
CA GLU A 32 6.28 -1.88 -2.41
C GLU A 32 5.31 -3.04 -2.75
N PRO A 33 5.79 -4.31 -2.75
CA PRO A 33 7.19 -4.71 -2.57
C PRO A 33 8.09 -4.13 -3.66
N THR A 34 9.38 -3.93 -3.33
CA THR A 34 10.36 -3.45 -4.32
C THR A 34 10.59 -4.51 -5.40
N ASP A 35 10.85 -4.08 -6.63
CA ASP A 35 11.07 -5.00 -7.78
C ASP A 35 12.55 -5.08 -8.20
N ASP A 36 13.43 -4.38 -7.50
CA ASP A 36 14.87 -4.28 -7.78
C ASP A 36 15.76 -4.68 -6.60
N SER A 37 15.20 -5.26 -5.54
CA SER A 37 15.93 -5.70 -4.35
C SER A 37 15.84 -7.20 -4.13
N TRP A 38 16.87 -7.76 -3.45
CA TRP A 38 16.82 -9.15 -3.00
C TRP A 38 15.64 -9.42 -2.04
N TYR A 39 15.28 -8.42 -1.23
CA TYR A 39 14.16 -8.54 -0.28
C TYR A 39 12.83 -8.60 -1.00
N GLY A 40 12.61 -7.73 -1.97
CA GLY A 40 11.42 -7.75 -2.82
C GLY A 40 11.29 -9.05 -3.61
N ASP A 41 12.38 -9.55 -4.20
CA ASP A 41 12.42 -10.87 -4.83
C ASP A 41 11.95 -11.99 -3.88
N ALA A 42 12.37 -11.93 -2.60
CA ALA A 42 11.95 -12.92 -1.59
C ALA A 42 10.47 -12.79 -1.26
N VAL A 43 9.93 -11.56 -1.19
CA VAL A 43 8.49 -11.30 -1.01
C VAL A 43 7.70 -11.89 -2.18
N TYR A 44 8.07 -11.60 -3.44
CA TYR A 44 7.36 -12.13 -4.61
C TYR A 44 7.35 -13.66 -4.63
N ARG A 45 8.46 -14.31 -4.26
CA ARG A 45 8.50 -15.78 -4.13
C ARG A 45 7.59 -16.31 -3.03
N SER A 46 7.48 -15.60 -1.91
CA SER A 46 6.58 -15.98 -0.82
C SER A 46 5.11 -15.87 -1.24
N ILE A 47 4.76 -14.83 -2.02
CA ILE A 47 3.39 -14.66 -2.57
C ILE A 47 3.00 -15.83 -3.49
N GLU A 48 3.96 -16.37 -4.25
CA GLU A 48 3.74 -17.50 -5.17
C GLU A 48 3.71 -18.86 -4.47
N ASP A 49 4.09 -18.94 -3.19
CA ASP A 49 4.16 -20.17 -2.40
C ASP A 49 2.92 -20.31 -1.51
N ASP A 50 2.00 -21.21 -1.88
CA ASP A 50 0.78 -21.48 -1.11
C ASP A 50 1.05 -22.04 0.29
N ASP A 51 2.24 -22.62 0.53
CA ASP A 51 2.67 -23.18 1.82
C ASP A 51 3.49 -22.18 2.65
N ALA A 52 3.66 -20.93 2.19
CA ALA A 52 4.40 -19.91 2.94
C ALA A 52 3.76 -19.63 4.30
N ASP A 53 4.57 -19.66 5.36
CA ASP A 53 4.11 -19.30 6.71
C ASP A 53 3.79 -17.81 6.77
N PRO A 54 2.57 -17.41 7.18
CA PRO A 54 2.12 -16.02 7.18
C PRO A 54 2.98 -15.07 8.01
N LEU A 55 3.55 -15.56 9.13
CA LEU A 55 4.42 -14.74 9.97
C LEU A 55 5.80 -14.56 9.32
N ALA A 56 6.34 -15.60 8.69
CA ALA A 56 7.58 -15.50 7.92
C ALA A 56 7.41 -14.54 6.73
N GLU A 57 6.29 -14.62 6.02
CA GLU A 57 5.96 -13.70 4.93
C GLU A 57 5.90 -12.25 5.44
N LEU A 58 5.23 -11.97 6.57
CA LEU A 58 5.25 -10.64 7.19
C LEU A 58 6.67 -10.11 7.40
N PHE A 59 7.59 -10.95 7.89
CA PHE A 59 8.97 -10.51 8.12
C PHE A 59 9.75 -10.27 6.82
N LEU A 60 9.44 -10.97 5.72
CA LEU A 60 10.00 -10.64 4.40
C LEU A 60 9.53 -9.25 3.93
N TYR A 61 8.23 -8.98 4.02
CA TYR A 61 7.68 -7.65 3.72
C TYR A 61 8.29 -6.55 4.62
N THR A 62 8.49 -6.86 5.90
CA THR A 62 9.10 -5.93 6.87
C THR A 62 10.56 -5.62 6.51
N ALA A 63 11.31 -6.64 6.08
CA ALA A 63 12.69 -6.48 5.67
C ALA A 63 12.82 -5.68 4.35
N ASP A 64 11.94 -5.93 3.37
CA ASP A 64 11.86 -5.16 2.14
C ASP A 64 11.57 -3.68 2.43
N HIS A 65 10.59 -3.40 3.28
CA HIS A 65 10.26 -2.04 3.70
C HIS A 65 11.43 -1.31 4.36
N ALA A 66 12.12 -1.97 5.29
CA ALA A 66 13.25 -1.37 5.99
C ALA A 66 14.41 -1.05 5.03
N ASP A 67 14.69 -1.92 4.06
CA ASP A 67 15.70 -1.70 3.01
C ASP A 67 15.28 -0.55 2.09
N HIS A 68 13.99 -0.52 1.67
CA HIS A 68 13.41 0.51 0.82
C HIS A 68 13.44 1.89 1.49
N LEU A 69 13.08 1.98 2.78
CA LEU A 69 13.21 3.21 3.56
C LEU A 69 14.64 3.77 3.47
N SER A 70 15.62 2.96 3.84
CA SER A 70 17.02 3.41 3.94
C SER A 70 17.65 3.76 2.60
N ARG A 71 17.27 3.08 1.52
CA ARG A 71 17.90 3.26 0.19
C ARG A 71 17.21 4.29 -0.68
N VAL A 72 15.90 4.44 -0.56
CA VAL A 72 15.10 5.25 -1.49
C VAL A 72 14.37 6.38 -0.78
N ILE A 73 13.52 6.04 0.21
CA ILE A 73 12.58 7.00 0.80
C ILE A 73 13.32 8.07 1.60
N GLU A 74 14.09 7.67 2.62
CA GLU A 74 14.80 8.59 3.50
C GLU A 74 15.72 9.53 2.72
N PRO A 75 16.61 9.05 1.82
CA PRO A 75 17.46 9.94 1.05
C PRO A 75 16.71 10.92 0.14
N ALA A 76 15.54 10.52 -0.40
CA ALA A 76 14.71 11.41 -1.22
C ALA A 76 14.06 12.50 -0.35
N LEU A 77 13.50 12.13 0.80
CA LEU A 77 12.91 13.08 1.74
C LEU A 77 13.93 14.05 2.31
N GLU A 78 15.16 13.59 2.62
CA GLU A 78 16.27 14.45 3.06
C GLU A 78 16.68 15.49 2.02
N ARG A 79 16.54 15.20 0.73
CA ARG A 79 16.76 16.18 -0.36
C ARG A 79 15.59 17.13 -0.55
N GLY A 80 14.45 16.89 0.13
CA GLY A 80 13.22 17.66 -0.05
C GLY A 80 12.39 17.25 -1.25
N ASP A 81 12.66 16.07 -1.81
CA ASP A 81 11.94 15.55 -2.97
C ASP A 81 10.49 15.20 -2.62
N LEU A 82 9.60 15.27 -3.62
CA LEU A 82 8.32 14.60 -3.58
C LEU A 82 8.55 13.11 -3.89
N VAL A 83 8.02 12.23 -3.05
CA VAL A 83 8.06 10.78 -3.24
C VAL A 83 6.61 10.29 -3.41
N ILE A 84 6.35 9.51 -4.47
CA ILE A 84 5.04 8.88 -4.71
C ILE A 84 5.24 7.36 -4.79
N SER A 85 4.66 6.62 -3.85
CA SER A 85 4.77 5.16 -3.77
C SER A 85 3.46 4.48 -4.20
N ASP A 86 3.56 3.50 -5.12
CA ASP A 86 2.50 2.52 -5.37
C ASP A 86 2.58 1.47 -4.25
N ARG A 87 1.69 1.55 -3.27
CA ARG A 87 1.70 0.85 -1.99
C ARG A 87 2.83 1.32 -1.05
N TYR A 88 2.57 1.15 0.23
CA TYR A 88 3.50 1.45 1.31
C TYR A 88 3.06 0.71 2.59
N SER A 89 3.35 1.28 3.76
CA SER A 89 3.04 0.68 5.06
C SER A 89 1.56 0.32 5.26
N ASP A 90 0.61 1.15 4.78
CA ASP A 90 -0.83 0.89 4.94
C ASP A 90 -1.27 -0.38 4.19
N SER A 91 -0.74 -0.65 2.99
CA SER A 91 -0.95 -1.93 2.29
C SER A 91 -0.47 -3.09 3.15
N ARG A 92 0.72 -3.01 3.72
CA ARG A 92 1.27 -4.07 4.56
C ARG A 92 0.42 -4.30 5.79
N PHE A 93 0.01 -3.23 6.45
CA PHE A 93 -0.87 -3.34 7.62
C PHE A 93 -2.17 -4.03 7.27
N ALA A 94 -2.82 -3.60 6.19
CA ALA A 94 -4.12 -4.14 5.79
C ALA A 94 -4.02 -5.60 5.33
N TYR A 95 -3.07 -5.92 4.45
CA TYR A 95 -2.92 -7.24 3.85
C TYR A 95 -2.36 -8.26 4.82
N GLN A 96 -1.22 -7.97 5.48
CA GLN A 96 -0.61 -8.92 6.41
C GLN A 96 -1.45 -9.09 7.67
N GLY A 97 -2.16 -8.05 8.11
CA GLY A 97 -3.16 -8.17 9.18
C GLY A 97 -4.28 -9.15 8.83
N ALA A 98 -4.79 -9.10 7.58
CA ALA A 98 -5.81 -10.03 7.10
C ALA A 98 -5.25 -11.47 6.94
N THR A 99 -4.03 -11.61 6.40
CA THR A 99 -3.35 -12.90 6.25
C THR A 99 -3.12 -13.58 7.60
N LEU A 100 -2.63 -12.86 8.60
CA LEU A 100 -2.41 -13.39 9.95
C LEU A 100 -3.74 -13.75 10.64
N ALA A 101 -4.80 -12.95 10.44
CA ALA A 101 -6.12 -13.25 10.99
C ALA A 101 -6.71 -14.53 10.41
N ALA A 102 -6.50 -14.78 9.11
CA ALA A 102 -6.99 -15.97 8.42
C ALA A 102 -6.23 -17.24 8.81
N ALA A 103 -4.97 -17.12 9.22
CA ALA A 103 -4.11 -18.27 9.49
C ALA A 103 -4.42 -19.00 10.82
N ASP A 104 -5.06 -18.36 11.79
CA ASP A 104 -5.42 -18.90 13.13
C ASP A 104 -4.26 -19.64 13.85
N SER A 105 -3.02 -19.40 13.42
CA SER A 105 -1.84 -20.17 13.87
C SER A 105 -1.01 -19.47 14.94
N HIS A 106 -1.25 -18.18 15.20
CA HIS A 106 -0.30 -17.35 15.97
C HIS A 106 -0.86 -16.74 17.27
N ASN A 107 -2.08 -17.06 17.71
CA ASN A 107 -2.72 -16.56 18.94
C ASN A 107 -2.55 -15.03 19.11
N LEU A 108 -2.74 -14.26 18.04
CA LEU A 108 -2.69 -12.80 18.10
C LEU A 108 -4.08 -12.26 18.45
N ASP A 109 -4.18 -11.44 19.48
CA ASP A 109 -5.45 -10.82 19.90
C ASP A 109 -5.98 -9.85 18.82
N ASP A 110 -5.10 -9.09 18.18
CA ASP A 110 -5.39 -8.19 17.07
C ASP A 110 -4.24 -8.23 16.04
N PRO A 111 -4.36 -9.01 14.96
CA PRO A 111 -3.33 -9.13 13.94
C PRO A 111 -2.97 -7.80 13.26
N LEU A 112 -3.94 -6.90 13.00
CA LEU A 112 -3.66 -5.58 12.42
C LEU A 112 -2.77 -4.76 13.37
N GLU A 113 -3.13 -4.68 14.67
CA GLU A 113 -2.33 -3.95 15.65
C GLU A 113 -0.91 -4.53 15.77
N TYR A 114 -0.79 -5.85 15.77
CA TYR A 114 0.52 -6.49 15.81
C TYR A 114 1.40 -6.05 14.63
N VAL A 115 0.86 -6.02 13.40
CA VAL A 115 1.61 -5.57 12.22
C VAL A 115 1.98 -4.09 12.33
N VAL A 116 1.06 -3.23 12.76
CA VAL A 116 1.33 -1.81 12.99
C VAL A 116 2.43 -1.61 14.03
N ASP A 117 2.35 -2.33 15.16
CA ASP A 117 3.27 -2.17 16.28
C ASP A 117 4.72 -2.56 15.95
N ILE A 118 4.94 -3.62 15.15
CA ILE A 118 6.30 -4.00 14.75
C ILE A 118 6.94 -3.00 13.79
N HIS A 119 6.15 -2.24 13.03
CA HIS A 119 6.64 -1.24 12.08
C HIS A 119 6.83 0.15 12.72
N ARG A 120 6.05 0.50 13.75
CA ARG A 120 6.07 1.80 14.41
C ARG A 120 7.48 2.34 14.76
N PRO A 121 8.45 1.51 15.21
CA PRO A 121 9.77 2.03 15.59
C PRO A 121 10.61 2.60 14.45
N PHE A 122 10.31 2.27 13.19
CA PHE A 122 11.17 2.63 12.05
C PHE A 122 10.43 3.12 10.80
N SER A 123 9.12 2.90 10.67
CA SER A 123 8.36 3.41 9.53
C SER A 123 8.22 4.92 9.58
N ILE A 124 8.33 5.54 8.41
CA ILE A 124 7.99 6.95 8.19
C ILE A 124 6.52 7.01 7.81
N GLU A 125 5.75 7.82 8.53
CA GLU A 125 4.34 8.03 8.23
C GLU A 125 4.18 8.86 6.95
N PRO A 126 3.32 8.47 6.00
CA PRO A 126 3.04 9.28 4.83
C PRO A 126 2.42 10.65 5.19
N ASP A 127 2.80 11.69 4.47
CA ASP A 127 2.14 12.99 4.57
C ASP A 127 0.72 12.96 4.01
N LEU A 128 0.47 12.10 3.00
CA LEU A 128 -0.82 11.88 2.37
C LEU A 128 -0.93 10.43 1.90
N THR A 129 -2.04 9.78 2.22
CA THR A 129 -2.44 8.49 1.63
C THR A 129 -3.66 8.68 0.74
N ILE A 130 -3.54 8.41 -0.55
CA ILE A 130 -4.66 8.42 -1.50
C ILE A 130 -5.19 7.00 -1.59
N TYR A 131 -6.36 6.76 -0.99
CA TYR A 131 -7.02 5.47 -0.97
C TYR A 131 -7.99 5.32 -2.13
N LEU A 132 -7.67 4.44 -3.09
CA LEU A 132 -8.53 4.09 -4.22
C LEU A 132 -9.61 3.11 -3.75
N ASP A 133 -10.77 3.64 -3.39
CA ASP A 133 -11.89 2.86 -2.83
C ASP A 133 -12.61 2.09 -3.92
N LEU A 134 -12.61 0.76 -3.78
CA LEU A 134 -13.28 -0.17 -4.68
C LEU A 134 -13.90 -1.29 -3.85
N ASP A 135 -15.09 -1.75 -4.23
CA ASP A 135 -15.67 -2.90 -3.56
C ASP A 135 -14.90 -4.20 -3.87
N PRO A 136 -14.83 -5.14 -2.90
CA PRO A 136 -14.01 -6.34 -3.02
C PRO A 136 -14.40 -7.27 -4.18
N GLU A 137 -15.69 -7.35 -4.54
CA GLU A 137 -16.15 -8.19 -5.65
C GLU A 137 -15.66 -7.65 -7.00
N THR A 138 -15.76 -6.32 -7.19
CA THR A 138 -15.24 -5.64 -8.38
C THR A 138 -13.71 -5.72 -8.41
N ALA A 139 -13.05 -5.52 -7.27
CA ALA A 139 -11.60 -5.62 -7.13
C ALA A 139 -11.10 -7.02 -7.52
N ALA A 140 -11.67 -8.08 -6.98
CA ALA A 140 -11.33 -9.46 -7.32
C ALA A 140 -11.56 -9.77 -8.81
N THR A 141 -12.64 -9.23 -9.39
CA THR A 141 -12.94 -9.41 -10.81
C THR A 141 -11.90 -8.72 -11.70
N ARG A 142 -11.45 -7.52 -11.34
CA ARG A 142 -10.45 -6.77 -12.13
C ARG A 142 -9.04 -7.33 -11.99
N ALA A 143 -8.67 -7.81 -10.80
CA ALA A 143 -7.36 -8.40 -10.54
C ALA A 143 -7.15 -9.73 -11.27
N GLY A 144 -8.20 -10.52 -11.48
CA GLY A 144 -8.11 -11.89 -12.02
C GLY A 144 -7.75 -12.89 -10.92
N THR A 145 -7.80 -14.19 -11.18
CA THR A 145 -7.63 -15.24 -10.16
C THR A 145 -6.25 -15.90 -10.24
N THR A 146 -5.18 -15.13 -10.12
CA THR A 146 -3.83 -15.66 -10.30
C THR A 146 -3.06 -15.92 -8.99
N ASN A 147 -3.51 -15.37 -7.84
CA ASN A 147 -2.84 -15.59 -6.55
C ASN A 147 -3.82 -15.65 -5.35
N LYS A 148 -3.29 -16.00 -4.16
CA LYS A 148 -4.05 -16.18 -2.91
C LYS A 148 -4.78 -14.94 -2.39
N PHE A 149 -4.37 -13.73 -2.84
CA PHE A 149 -4.89 -12.45 -2.35
C PHE A 149 -6.12 -11.94 -3.11
N GLU A 150 -6.54 -12.63 -4.18
CA GLU A 150 -7.56 -12.16 -5.13
C GLU A 150 -8.97 -12.67 -4.82
N ARG A 151 -9.13 -13.41 -3.73
CA ARG A 151 -10.47 -13.87 -3.32
C ARG A 151 -11.26 -12.74 -2.71
N ALA A 152 -12.49 -12.50 -3.17
CA ALA A 152 -13.33 -11.40 -2.67
C ALA A 152 -13.50 -11.40 -1.13
N GLU A 153 -13.61 -12.59 -0.51
CA GLU A 153 -13.70 -12.73 0.95
C GLU A 153 -12.42 -12.26 1.65
N TYR A 154 -11.24 -12.57 1.10
CA TYR A 154 -9.97 -12.08 1.62
C TYR A 154 -9.86 -10.56 1.46
N LEU A 155 -10.23 -10.03 0.28
CA LEU A 155 -10.21 -8.60 0.02
C LEU A 155 -11.21 -7.82 0.90
N GLU A 156 -12.32 -8.44 1.32
CA GLU A 156 -13.23 -7.84 2.32
C GLU A 156 -12.53 -7.67 3.67
N SER A 157 -11.74 -8.67 4.09
CA SER A 157 -10.95 -8.58 5.32
C SER A 157 -9.86 -7.49 5.21
N VAL A 158 -9.19 -7.39 4.05
CA VAL A 158 -8.21 -6.32 3.77
C VAL A 158 -8.88 -4.95 3.79
N ARG A 159 -10.04 -4.80 3.14
CA ARG A 159 -10.82 -3.55 3.16
C ARG A 159 -11.20 -3.14 4.58
N THR A 160 -11.67 -4.09 5.39
CA THR A 160 -11.98 -3.84 6.80
C THR A 160 -10.77 -3.28 7.56
N ASN A 161 -9.57 -3.80 7.29
CA ASN A 161 -8.35 -3.27 7.89
C ASN A 161 -8.03 -1.86 7.39
N TYR A 162 -8.19 -1.55 6.10
CA TYR A 162 -8.05 -0.18 5.60
C TYR A 162 -9.04 0.78 6.26
N GLU A 163 -10.30 0.40 6.44
CA GLU A 163 -11.29 1.25 7.14
C GLU A 163 -10.83 1.54 8.58
N ARG A 164 -10.29 0.56 9.30
CA ARG A 164 -9.73 0.77 10.65
C ARG A 164 -8.53 1.73 10.64
N LEU A 165 -7.66 1.67 9.63
CA LEU A 165 -6.53 2.60 9.48
C LEU A 165 -7.01 4.02 9.18
N ILE A 166 -8.00 4.17 8.30
CA ILE A 166 -8.62 5.45 7.96
C ILE A 166 -9.34 6.07 9.19
N GLU A 167 -10.08 5.27 9.96
CA GLU A 167 -10.74 5.74 11.19
C GLU A 167 -9.74 6.23 12.25
N ARG A 168 -8.53 5.66 12.28
CA ARG A 168 -7.47 6.02 13.22
C ARG A 168 -6.82 7.37 12.88
N ASP A 169 -6.67 7.69 11.61
CA ASP A 169 -6.02 8.91 11.12
C ASP A 169 -6.73 9.45 9.86
N PRO A 170 -7.98 9.95 10.00
CA PRO A 170 -8.81 10.35 8.88
C PRO A 170 -8.23 11.54 8.09
N ASP A 171 -7.44 12.39 8.73
CA ASP A 171 -6.89 13.61 8.11
C ASP A 171 -5.75 13.29 7.12
N ARG A 172 -5.08 12.16 7.29
CA ARG A 172 -4.02 11.69 6.39
C ARG A 172 -4.56 11.04 5.11
N PHE A 173 -5.80 10.55 5.13
CA PHE A 173 -6.37 9.82 4.00
C PHE A 173 -7.28 10.69 3.14
N VAL A 174 -7.07 10.62 1.82
CA VAL A 174 -8.02 11.09 0.81
C VAL A 174 -8.60 9.89 0.07
N ARG A 175 -9.92 9.72 0.19
CA ARG A 175 -10.64 8.63 -0.48
C ARG A 175 -11.03 9.05 -1.89
N VAL A 176 -10.68 8.23 -2.88
CA VAL A 176 -11.03 8.41 -4.29
C VAL A 176 -11.87 7.23 -4.77
N ASP A 177 -13.03 7.50 -5.35
CA ASP A 177 -13.93 6.49 -5.93
C ASP A 177 -13.30 5.83 -7.17
N ALA A 178 -12.77 4.62 -7.02
CA ALA A 178 -12.13 3.85 -8.07
C ALA A 178 -13.12 3.11 -9.00
N THR A 179 -14.43 3.31 -8.83
CA THR A 179 -15.44 2.80 -9.76
C THR A 179 -15.56 3.67 -11.02
N GLN A 180 -15.08 4.90 -10.95
CA GLN A 180 -15.10 5.88 -12.04
C GLN A 180 -14.17 5.48 -13.21
N SER A 181 -14.22 6.23 -14.30
CA SER A 181 -13.29 6.03 -15.42
C SER A 181 -11.83 6.31 -15.00
N PRO A 182 -10.84 5.66 -15.61
CA PRO A 182 -9.43 5.93 -15.31
C PRO A 182 -9.04 7.41 -15.36
N ASP A 183 -9.58 8.16 -16.31
CA ASP A 183 -9.33 9.60 -16.45
C ASP A 183 -9.89 10.39 -15.26
N ALA A 184 -11.11 10.07 -14.82
CA ALA A 184 -11.73 10.73 -13.67
C ALA A 184 -11.01 10.41 -12.36
N VAL A 185 -10.56 9.16 -12.18
CA VAL A 185 -9.74 8.76 -11.03
C VAL A 185 -8.40 9.52 -11.04
N LEU A 186 -7.73 9.59 -12.20
CA LEU A 186 -6.47 10.32 -12.34
C LEU A 186 -6.62 11.81 -12.07
N GLU A 187 -7.73 12.44 -12.48
CA GLU A 187 -8.04 13.84 -12.18
C GLU A 187 -8.19 14.03 -10.65
N ALA A 188 -9.02 13.21 -10.00
CA ALA A 188 -9.24 13.28 -8.55
C ALA A 188 -7.94 13.07 -7.74
N VAL A 189 -7.09 12.12 -8.15
CA VAL A 189 -5.78 11.89 -7.53
C VAL A 189 -4.85 13.09 -7.74
N THR A 190 -4.84 13.67 -8.94
CA THR A 190 -4.02 14.85 -9.26
C THR A 190 -4.45 16.07 -8.43
N ASP A 191 -5.74 16.27 -8.24
CA ASP A 191 -6.29 17.37 -7.43
C ASP A 191 -5.92 17.20 -5.96
N ALA A 192 -6.05 15.99 -5.40
CA ALA A 192 -5.64 15.69 -4.02
C ALA A 192 -4.13 15.94 -3.82
N LEU A 193 -3.29 15.50 -4.76
CA LEU A 193 -1.85 15.72 -4.71
C LEU A 193 -1.50 17.21 -4.79
N ALA A 194 -2.16 17.97 -5.68
CA ALA A 194 -1.93 19.40 -5.83
C ALA A 194 -2.31 20.18 -4.57
N ALA A 195 -3.42 19.81 -3.92
CA ALA A 195 -3.84 20.41 -2.65
C ALA A 195 -2.80 20.18 -1.54
N ALA A 196 -2.35 18.93 -1.35
CA ALA A 196 -1.36 18.59 -0.34
C ALA A 196 0.00 19.29 -0.57
N VAL A 197 0.47 19.36 -1.82
CA VAL A 197 1.71 20.09 -2.17
C VAL A 197 1.57 21.59 -1.90
N ALA A 198 0.38 22.18 -2.07
CA ALA A 198 0.15 23.60 -1.78
C ALA A 198 0.16 23.91 -0.28
N GLU A 199 -0.33 22.98 0.55
CA GLU A 199 -0.36 23.12 2.02
C GLU A 199 1.02 22.92 2.67
N SER A 200 1.91 22.18 2.02
CA SER A 200 3.27 21.87 2.52
C SER A 200 4.29 23.02 2.29
N ARG A 201 3.92 24.09 1.57
CA ARG A 201 4.76 25.27 1.25
C ARG A 201 4.51 26.42 2.20
#